data_0d00f8b82b5796840932fc7ce57ce6bd
#
_entry.id   0d00f8b82b5796840932fc7ce57ce6bd
#
_cell.length_a   1.000
_cell.length_b   1.000
_cell.length_c   1.000
_cell.angle_alpha   90.00
_cell.angle_beta   90.00
_cell.angle_gamma   90.00
#
_symmetry.space_group_name_H-M   'P 1'
#
loop_
_entity.id
_entity.type
_entity.pdbx_description
1 polymer ?
#
loop_
_entity_poly.entity_id
_entity_poly.type
_entity_poly.pdbx_seq_one_letter_code
_entity_poly.pdbx_strand_id
1 'polypeptide(L)'
;YSVMSVYFPSGSNPLRQSFKMEFLDLFFDYVKKLVKSIPNLIISGDYNICHEPIDIHNPIANKNSSGFLPEERQWMSKFLSIGFVDSFRYLNKEPHKYSWWSYRANSRVKNLGWRIDYNMISQSMLPKLKRSTILSQAVHSDHCPVFVEIAD
;
A
#
# COMPACT_ATOMS: atom_id res chain seq x y z
N TYR A 1 20.37 -4.34 -3.16
CA TYR A 1 19.00 -3.93 -3.50
C TYR A 1 18.87 -2.41 -3.59
N SER A 2 17.82 -1.94 -4.25
CA SER A 2 17.49 -0.51 -4.36
C SER A 2 16.19 -0.23 -3.63
N VAL A 3 16.04 1.00 -3.14
CA VAL A 3 14.82 1.47 -2.47
C VAL A 3 14.27 2.68 -3.24
N MET A 4 12.98 2.64 -3.54
CA MET A 4 12.23 3.75 -4.10
C MET A 4 11.19 4.20 -3.07
N SER A 5 11.14 5.49 -2.79
CA SER A 5 10.08 6.11 -1.97
C SER A 5 9.06 6.78 -2.88
N VAL A 6 7.78 6.51 -2.66
CA VAL A 6 6.68 7.01 -3.50
C VAL A 6 5.55 7.60 -2.67
N TYR A 7 4.85 8.54 -3.27
CA TYR A 7 3.56 9.03 -2.81
C TYR A 7 2.58 9.00 -3.98
N PHE A 8 1.53 8.21 -3.88
CA PHE A 8 0.51 8.13 -4.92
C PHE A 8 -0.58 9.18 -4.69
N PRO A 9 -1.10 9.80 -5.75
CA PRO A 9 -2.16 10.78 -5.63
C PRO A 9 -3.40 10.20 -4.93
N SER A 10 -4.03 11.01 -4.06
CA SER A 10 -5.35 10.70 -3.53
C SER A 10 -6.44 11.09 -4.55
N GLY A 11 -7.54 10.33 -4.60
CA GLY A 11 -8.69 10.59 -5.48
C GLY A 11 -9.81 11.33 -4.77
N SER A 12 -9.54 12.45 -4.11
CA SER A 12 -10.49 13.17 -3.25
C SER A 12 -11.69 13.80 -3.99
N ASN A 13 -11.66 13.91 -5.31
CA ASN A 13 -12.75 14.34 -6.18
C ASN A 13 -12.58 13.70 -7.58
N PRO A 14 -13.57 13.80 -8.50
CA PRO A 14 -13.52 13.15 -9.81
C PRO A 14 -12.30 13.50 -10.67
N LEU A 15 -11.87 14.76 -10.69
CA LEU A 15 -10.67 15.19 -11.44
C LEU A 15 -9.41 14.58 -10.85
N ARG A 16 -9.28 14.57 -9.54
CA ARG A 16 -8.15 13.93 -8.87
C ARG A 16 -8.17 12.41 -9.04
N GLN A 17 -9.35 11.79 -9.08
CA GLN A 17 -9.47 10.36 -9.33
C GLN A 17 -8.98 10.00 -10.75
N SER A 18 -9.36 10.77 -11.77
CA SER A 18 -8.87 10.58 -13.14
C SER A 18 -7.34 10.74 -13.21
N PHE A 19 -6.81 11.78 -12.58
CA PHE A 19 -5.36 11.99 -12.49
C PHE A 19 -4.65 10.83 -11.77
N LYS A 20 -5.25 10.33 -10.69
CA LYS A 20 -4.71 9.17 -9.97
C LYS A 20 -4.61 7.94 -10.87
N MET A 21 -5.67 7.63 -11.61
CA MET A 21 -5.68 6.46 -12.50
C MET A 21 -4.63 6.59 -13.61
N GLU A 22 -4.49 7.77 -14.20
CA GLU A 22 -3.44 8.06 -15.19
C GLU A 22 -2.03 7.87 -14.57
N PHE A 23 -1.81 8.42 -13.37
CA PHE A 23 -0.56 8.22 -12.63
C PHE A 23 -0.25 6.74 -12.39
N LEU A 24 -1.27 5.96 -11.97
CA LEU A 24 -1.12 4.53 -11.71
C LEU A 24 -0.68 3.77 -12.97
N ASP A 25 -1.27 4.07 -14.12
CA ASP A 25 -0.91 3.41 -15.39
C ASP A 25 0.52 3.78 -15.83
N LEU A 26 0.88 5.05 -15.76
CA LEU A 26 2.24 5.50 -16.07
C LEU A 26 3.28 4.89 -15.10
N PHE A 27 2.96 4.84 -13.82
CA PHE A 27 3.83 4.25 -12.81
C PHE A 27 4.02 2.75 -13.03
N PHE A 28 2.94 2.04 -13.38
CA PHE A 28 3.01 0.62 -13.72
C PHE A 28 3.97 0.36 -14.89
N ASP A 29 3.83 1.12 -15.97
CA ASP A 29 4.69 0.98 -17.15
C ASP A 29 6.15 1.34 -16.84
N TYR A 30 6.37 2.35 -16.02
CA TYR A 30 7.70 2.73 -15.55
C TYR A 30 8.35 1.59 -14.74
N VAL A 31 7.66 1.09 -13.71
CA VAL A 31 8.20 0.03 -12.85
C VAL A 31 8.41 -1.27 -13.62
N LYS A 32 7.50 -1.62 -14.53
CA LYS A 32 7.65 -2.80 -15.41
C LYS A 32 8.91 -2.77 -16.27
N LYS A 33 9.36 -1.58 -16.66
CA LYS A 33 10.64 -1.40 -17.34
C LYS A 33 11.81 -1.46 -16.36
N LEU A 34 11.67 -0.78 -15.22
CA LEU A 34 12.71 -0.62 -14.21
C LEU A 34 13.18 -1.96 -13.62
N VAL A 35 12.26 -2.88 -13.34
CA VAL A 35 12.60 -4.19 -12.74
C VAL A 35 13.48 -5.07 -13.64
N LYS A 36 13.56 -4.76 -14.94
CA LYS A 36 14.47 -5.47 -15.86
C LYS A 36 15.94 -5.13 -15.59
N SER A 37 16.23 -3.92 -15.12
CA SER A 37 17.57 -3.44 -14.78
C SER A 37 17.84 -3.44 -13.29
N ILE A 38 16.80 -3.36 -12.45
CA ILE A 38 16.88 -3.36 -10.98
C ILE A 38 15.98 -4.49 -10.44
N PRO A 39 16.45 -5.74 -10.45
CA PRO A 39 15.62 -6.88 -10.09
C PRO A 39 15.29 -6.97 -8.59
N ASN A 40 16.12 -6.37 -7.73
CA ASN A 40 15.93 -6.35 -6.28
C ASN A 40 15.53 -4.95 -5.83
N LEU A 41 14.23 -4.66 -5.89
CA LEU A 41 13.66 -3.34 -5.62
C LEU A 41 12.66 -3.42 -4.47
N ILE A 42 12.75 -2.45 -3.56
CA ILE A 42 11.74 -2.15 -2.54
C ILE A 42 11.06 -0.85 -2.93
N ILE A 43 9.74 -0.83 -3.02
CA ILE A 43 8.95 0.38 -3.27
C ILE A 43 8.13 0.66 -2.02
N SER A 44 8.53 1.69 -1.29
CA SER A 44 7.94 2.08 -0.01
C SER A 44 7.15 3.38 -0.15
N GLY A 45 6.00 3.47 0.52
CA GLY A 45 5.27 4.74 0.59
C GLY A 45 3.77 4.59 0.72
N ASP A 46 3.10 5.74 0.62
CA ASP A 46 1.64 5.85 0.62
C ASP A 46 1.11 5.63 -0.81
N TYR A 47 0.41 4.52 -0.99
CA TYR A 47 -0.23 4.16 -2.26
C TYR A 47 -1.65 4.72 -2.40
N ASN A 48 -2.20 5.27 -1.31
CA ASN A 48 -3.58 5.74 -1.25
C ASN A 48 -4.63 4.71 -1.73
N ILE A 49 -4.32 3.41 -1.61
CA ILE A 49 -5.18 2.28 -2.00
C ILE A 49 -5.12 1.21 -0.92
N CYS A 50 -6.28 0.75 -0.46
CA CYS A 50 -6.42 -0.53 0.23
C CYS A 50 -6.60 -1.63 -0.81
N HIS A 51 -5.79 -2.68 -0.76
CA HIS A 51 -5.85 -3.74 -1.77
C HIS A 51 -7.03 -4.69 -1.54
N GLU A 52 -7.09 -5.29 -0.36
CA GLU A 52 -8.06 -6.33 -0.03
C GLU A 52 -9.07 -5.88 1.06
N PRO A 53 -10.23 -6.56 1.18
CA PRO A 53 -11.20 -6.24 2.24
C PRO A 53 -10.62 -6.27 3.66
N ILE A 54 -9.61 -7.09 3.91
CA ILE A 54 -8.89 -7.16 5.19
C ILE A 54 -8.08 -5.88 5.49
N ASP A 55 -7.84 -5.03 4.49
CA ASP A 55 -7.00 -3.83 4.59
C ASP A 55 -7.78 -2.57 4.96
N ILE A 56 -9.11 -2.68 5.12
CA ILE A 56 -9.97 -1.53 5.38
C ILE A 56 -11.06 -1.90 6.40
N HIS A 57 -11.37 -0.96 7.29
CA HIS A 57 -12.57 -1.12 8.11
C HIS A 57 -13.83 -0.98 7.24
N ASN A 58 -14.86 -1.78 7.53
CA ASN A 58 -16.16 -1.77 6.85
C ASN A 58 -16.05 -1.73 5.30
N PRO A 59 -15.51 -2.79 4.67
CA PRO A 59 -15.30 -2.83 3.22
C PRO A 59 -16.59 -2.70 2.41
N ILE A 60 -17.73 -3.12 2.97
CA ILE A 60 -19.04 -3.03 2.31
C ILE A 60 -19.47 -1.57 2.15
N ALA A 61 -19.37 -0.78 3.22
CA ALA A 61 -19.73 0.64 3.17
C ALA A 61 -18.75 1.46 2.32
N ASN A 62 -17.48 1.04 2.25
CA ASN A 62 -16.44 1.76 1.54
C ASN A 62 -16.20 1.30 0.09
N LYS A 63 -17.01 0.37 -0.44
CA LYS A 63 -16.80 -0.22 -1.77
C LYS A 63 -16.73 0.79 -2.94
N ASN A 64 -17.31 1.98 -2.75
CA ASN A 64 -17.34 3.07 -3.73
C ASN A 64 -16.51 4.28 -3.28
N SER A 65 -15.66 4.12 -2.26
CA SER A 65 -14.78 5.18 -1.78
C SER A 65 -13.46 5.15 -2.53
N SER A 66 -12.95 6.33 -2.93
CA SER A 66 -11.59 6.43 -3.46
C SER A 66 -10.58 5.89 -2.44
N GLY A 67 -9.62 5.12 -2.92
CA GLY A 67 -8.72 4.32 -2.11
C GLY A 67 -9.20 2.87 -1.90
N PHE A 68 -10.45 2.54 -2.29
CA PHE A 68 -10.97 1.16 -2.25
C PHE A 68 -11.88 0.84 -3.45
N LEU A 69 -11.81 1.65 -4.51
CA LEU A 69 -12.57 1.40 -5.74
C LEU A 69 -12.12 0.10 -6.41
N PRO A 70 -13.03 -0.61 -7.12
CA PRO A 70 -12.67 -1.86 -7.79
C PRO A 70 -11.48 -1.71 -8.75
N GLU A 71 -11.40 -0.64 -9.53
CA GLU A 71 -10.32 -0.35 -10.46
C GLU A 71 -8.97 -0.11 -9.77
N GLU A 72 -8.97 0.54 -8.60
CA GLU A 72 -7.76 0.75 -7.79
C GLU A 72 -7.22 -0.58 -7.23
N ARG A 73 -8.12 -1.40 -6.70
CA ARG A 73 -7.79 -2.72 -6.18
C ARG A 73 -7.30 -3.67 -7.29
N GLN A 74 -7.93 -3.61 -8.45
CA GLN A 74 -7.50 -4.36 -9.64
C GLN A 74 -6.10 -3.93 -10.08
N TRP A 75 -5.82 -2.63 -10.05
CA TRP A 75 -4.49 -2.11 -10.34
C TRP A 75 -3.45 -2.68 -9.36
N MET A 76 -3.72 -2.72 -8.07
CA MET A 76 -2.83 -3.32 -7.06
C MET A 76 -2.55 -4.79 -7.37
N SER A 77 -3.56 -5.57 -7.72
CA SER A 77 -3.40 -6.98 -8.11
C SER A 77 -2.52 -7.12 -9.36
N LYS A 78 -2.76 -6.27 -10.38
CA LYS A 78 -1.95 -6.20 -11.60
C LYS A 78 -0.50 -5.81 -11.28
N PHE A 79 -0.29 -4.84 -10.39
CA PHE A 79 1.04 -4.40 -9.95
C PHE A 79 1.81 -5.53 -9.25
N LEU A 80 1.17 -6.26 -8.36
CA LEU A 80 1.81 -7.43 -7.71
C LEU A 80 2.18 -8.51 -8.73
N SER A 81 1.37 -8.70 -9.78
CA SER A 81 1.59 -9.74 -10.80
C SER A 81 2.88 -9.56 -11.63
N ILE A 82 3.48 -8.39 -11.64
CA ILE A 82 4.76 -8.16 -12.32
C ILE A 82 6.00 -8.54 -11.48
N GLY A 83 5.80 -9.23 -10.37
CA GLY A 83 6.88 -9.78 -9.55
C GLY A 83 7.11 -9.03 -8.24
N PHE A 84 6.10 -8.31 -7.72
CA PHE A 84 6.13 -7.73 -6.38
C PHE A 84 5.31 -8.52 -5.39
N VAL A 85 5.67 -8.35 -4.12
CA VAL A 85 4.96 -8.93 -2.98
C VAL A 85 4.72 -7.85 -1.94
N ASP A 86 3.51 -7.79 -1.42
CA ASP A 86 3.17 -7.04 -0.21
C ASP A 86 3.83 -7.72 0.99
N SER A 87 4.94 -7.16 1.45
CA SER A 87 5.77 -7.76 2.50
C SER A 87 5.00 -7.97 3.81
N PHE A 88 4.08 -7.04 4.14
CA PHE A 88 3.28 -7.16 5.35
C PHE A 88 2.27 -8.30 5.24
N ARG A 89 1.48 -8.36 4.17
CA ARG A 89 0.47 -9.43 3.99
C ARG A 89 1.07 -10.79 3.70
N TYR A 90 2.28 -10.84 3.19
CA TYR A 90 3.02 -12.09 3.08
C TYR A 90 3.24 -12.75 4.45
N LEU A 91 3.64 -11.96 5.46
CA LEU A 91 3.95 -12.45 6.81
C LEU A 91 2.75 -12.40 7.77
N ASN A 92 1.77 -11.50 7.56
CA ASN A 92 0.69 -11.23 8.49
C ASN A 92 -0.68 -11.34 7.83
N LYS A 93 -1.50 -12.26 8.31
CA LYS A 93 -2.87 -12.50 7.83
C LYS A 93 -3.95 -12.01 8.78
N GLU A 94 -3.57 -11.33 9.86
CA GLU A 94 -4.52 -10.81 10.86
C GLU A 94 -5.29 -9.61 10.32
N PRO A 95 -6.61 -9.52 10.58
CA PRO A 95 -7.41 -8.34 10.25
C PRO A 95 -7.10 -7.15 11.19
N HIS A 96 -7.71 -6.02 10.89
CA HIS A 96 -7.67 -4.82 11.72
C HIS A 96 -6.25 -4.24 11.94
N LYS A 97 -5.37 -4.44 10.98
CA LYS A 97 -4.01 -3.87 10.93
C LYS A 97 -3.99 -2.77 9.88
N TYR A 98 -3.96 -1.52 10.32
CA TYR A 98 -4.08 -0.34 9.46
C TYR A 98 -2.87 0.58 9.62
N SER A 99 -2.64 1.44 8.64
CA SER A 99 -1.53 2.40 8.64
C SER A 99 -2.01 3.86 8.68
N TRP A 100 -3.30 4.09 8.40
CA TRP A 100 -3.91 5.42 8.37
C TRP A 100 -5.29 5.43 9.04
N TRP A 101 -5.61 6.53 9.71
CA TRP A 101 -6.94 6.78 10.33
C TRP A 101 -7.30 8.26 10.13
N SER A 102 -8.54 8.51 9.70
CA SER A 102 -9.04 9.88 9.63
C SER A 102 -8.97 10.57 11.01
N TYR A 103 -8.64 11.84 11.03
CA TYR A 103 -8.74 12.67 12.26
C TYR A 103 -10.18 12.83 12.76
N ARG A 104 -11.17 12.53 11.91
CA ARG A 104 -12.60 12.70 12.25
C ARG A 104 -13.11 11.53 13.08
N ALA A 105 -14.17 11.82 13.89
CA ALA A 105 -14.97 10.81 14.61
C ALA A 105 -14.18 9.86 15.52
N ASN A 106 -13.02 10.26 16.03
CA ASN A 106 -12.13 9.42 16.84
C ASN A 106 -11.77 8.09 16.15
N SER A 107 -11.57 8.12 14.84
CA SER A 107 -11.37 6.93 14.02
C SER A 107 -10.21 6.07 14.50
N ARG A 108 -9.11 6.68 14.96
CA ARG A 108 -7.95 5.92 15.44
C ARG A 108 -8.24 5.17 16.76
N VAL A 109 -8.93 5.81 17.70
CA VAL A 109 -9.32 5.19 18.98
C VAL A 109 -10.26 4.00 18.74
N LYS A 110 -11.17 4.13 17.77
CA LYS A 110 -12.12 3.07 17.36
C LYS A 110 -11.52 2.05 16.39
N ASN A 111 -10.27 2.24 15.98
CA ASN A 111 -9.59 1.47 14.95
C ASN A 111 -10.36 1.40 13.61
N LEU A 112 -10.98 2.49 13.19
CA LEU A 112 -11.65 2.61 11.90
C LEU A 112 -10.63 3.09 10.86
N GLY A 113 -9.71 2.21 10.52
CA GLY A 113 -8.51 2.54 9.75
C GLY A 113 -8.49 1.94 8.35
N TRP A 114 -7.47 2.34 7.61
CA TRP A 114 -7.14 1.91 6.27
C TRP A 114 -5.65 1.54 6.22
N ARG A 115 -5.30 0.47 5.53
CA ARG A 115 -3.90 0.14 5.24
C ARG A 115 -3.59 0.58 3.82
N ILE A 116 -2.93 1.71 3.70
CA ILE A 116 -2.61 2.37 2.44
C ILE A 116 -1.12 2.61 2.25
N ASP A 117 -0.32 2.39 3.28
CA ASP A 117 1.13 2.47 3.25
C ASP A 117 1.74 1.08 3.13
N TYR A 118 2.67 0.92 2.21
CA TYR A 118 3.25 -0.38 1.86
C TYR A 118 4.77 -0.34 1.77
N ASN A 119 5.37 -1.51 2.00
CA ASN A 119 6.70 -1.87 1.54
C ASN A 119 6.54 -3.04 0.55
N MET A 120 6.40 -2.71 -0.73
CA MET A 120 6.34 -3.71 -1.80
C MET A 120 7.76 -4.15 -2.14
N ILE A 121 8.04 -5.44 -2.07
CA ILE A 121 9.38 -5.99 -2.36
C ILE A 121 9.34 -6.86 -3.61
N SER A 122 10.42 -6.85 -4.39
CA SER A 122 10.58 -7.82 -5.49
C SER A 122 10.50 -9.25 -4.96
N GLN A 123 9.84 -10.13 -5.69
CA GLN A 123 9.66 -11.54 -5.31
C GLN A 123 10.99 -12.26 -5.08
N SER A 124 12.05 -11.88 -5.81
CA SER A 124 13.41 -12.39 -5.62
C SER A 124 13.98 -12.13 -4.21
N MET A 125 13.44 -11.14 -3.49
CA MET A 125 13.88 -10.77 -2.14
C MET A 125 13.16 -11.54 -1.03
N LEU A 126 12.12 -12.33 -1.34
CA LEU A 126 11.36 -13.07 -0.33
C LEU A 126 12.24 -13.95 0.60
N PRO A 127 13.27 -14.68 0.11
CA PRO A 127 14.11 -15.47 0.98
C PRO A 127 14.87 -14.65 2.03
N LYS A 128 15.03 -13.36 1.78
CA LYS A 128 15.72 -12.40 2.66
C LYS A 128 14.76 -11.61 3.56
N LEU A 129 13.46 -11.70 3.36
CA LEU A 129 12.47 -10.99 4.17
C LEU A 129 12.43 -11.57 5.59
N LYS A 130 12.78 -10.77 6.58
CA LYS A 130 12.82 -11.15 8.00
C LYS A 130 11.59 -10.67 8.76
N ARG A 131 11.22 -9.42 8.57
CA ARG A 131 10.12 -8.80 9.31
C ARG A 131 9.44 -7.73 8.46
N SER A 132 8.13 -7.64 8.57
CA SER A 132 7.34 -6.52 8.07
C SER A 132 6.25 -6.22 9.09
N THR A 133 6.15 -4.97 9.53
CA THR A 133 5.24 -4.57 10.61
C THR A 133 4.72 -3.16 10.43
N ILE A 134 3.61 -2.87 11.09
CA ILE A 134 2.99 -1.55 11.17
C ILE A 134 3.21 -1.03 12.58
N LEU A 135 3.84 0.14 12.72
CA LEU A 135 4.18 0.74 14.01
C LEU A 135 3.01 1.61 14.52
N SER A 136 1.86 0.99 14.76
CA SER A 136 0.60 1.67 15.10
C SER A 136 0.64 2.51 16.37
N GLN A 137 1.63 2.29 17.25
CA GLN A 137 1.84 3.08 18.47
C GLN A 137 2.48 4.46 18.21
N ALA A 138 3.01 4.71 17.02
CA ALA A 138 3.50 6.01 16.63
C ALA A 138 2.32 6.92 16.23
N VAL A 139 2.00 7.90 17.08
CA VAL A 139 0.76 8.71 16.99
C VAL A 139 0.99 10.17 16.56
N HIS A 140 2.11 10.45 15.92
CA HIS A 140 2.51 11.82 15.53
C HIS A 140 1.83 12.33 14.25
N SER A 141 1.12 11.47 13.53
CA SER A 141 0.43 11.75 12.27
C SER A 141 -0.86 10.93 12.20
N ASP A 142 -1.74 11.19 11.26
CA ASP A 142 -2.86 10.33 10.87
C ASP A 142 -2.39 9.03 10.19
N HIS A 143 -1.15 9.00 9.69
CA HIS A 143 -0.45 7.77 9.35
C HIS A 143 0.42 7.27 10.51
N CYS A 144 0.80 5.99 10.46
CA CYS A 144 1.89 5.45 11.25
C CYS A 144 2.93 4.80 10.35
N PRO A 145 4.20 4.68 10.79
CA PRO A 145 5.24 4.10 9.98
C PRO A 145 4.99 2.63 9.66
N VAL A 146 5.36 2.22 8.46
CA VAL A 146 5.46 0.82 8.05
C VAL A 146 6.93 0.43 7.93
N PHE A 147 7.27 -0.72 8.46
CA PHE A 147 8.65 -1.19 8.59
C PHE A 147 8.85 -2.50 7.84
N VAL A 148 9.98 -2.63 7.16
CA VAL A 148 10.44 -3.88 6.56
C VAL A 148 11.91 -4.12 6.89
N GLU A 149 12.24 -5.38 7.17
CA GLU A 149 13.61 -5.83 7.46
C GLU A 149 14.01 -6.91 6.46
N ILE A 150 15.08 -6.65 5.75
CA ILE A 150 15.67 -7.56 4.75
C ILE A 150 17.05 -7.95 5.24
N ALA A 151 17.33 -9.26 5.27
CA ALA A 151 18.69 -9.75 5.58
C ALA A 151 19.68 -9.41 4.46
N ASP A 152 20.93 -9.38 4.81
CA ASP A 152 22.08 -9.22 3.90
C ASP A 152 22.23 -10.39 2.91
#